data_5041d33fa79121b3814d082b38eb526a
#
_entry.id   5041d33fa79121b3814d082b38eb526a
#
_cell.length_a   1.000
_cell.length_b   1.000
_cell.length_c   1.000
_cell.angle_alpha   90.00
_cell.angle_beta   90.00
_cell.angle_gamma   90.00
#
_symmetry.space_group_name_H-M   'P 1'
#
loop_
_entity.id
_entity.type
_entity.pdbx_description
1 polymer ?
#
loop_
_entity_poly.entity_id
_entity_poly.type
_entity_poly.pdbx_seq_one_letter_code
_entity_poly.pdbx_strand_id
1 'polypeptide(L)'
;MAAVCIYDNHIYPDVFIRNIVGEKTFGEIILKRVSVKDRFMSFYDSLPEKGTILEFDHDWEFEGLKKEIRSLAKDSRLIHIFSSQIVEDEGKEGVKVLFSKAALSDGNYLIRNDEGNIAGFIMKGTSDYLEFMELAKDRPGDEELYRRYRFEFSEMTATGLFDISVYSNFRNYITGGFDARFFNSFAGDEYVVKKISDKKEKIKAEYTFYGLLPDDMKPWFVMPYDYGEDEKTAFYSMKRYHMTDLAVRFVHGAIDLKEFDQLMQMVFYFLNSRAKREISEEEYEKRACDLYVDKVLKRTEELKKHKAYEMIRRMAQSLVDPMDLLLERYRKLYDRISSGIKMKNISVIGHGDLCFSNMLFDKNTELLMLIDPKGALREEDLWTDPHYDIAKLSHSVCGRYDLFNNGLYRFDLDDDLRPVLEIEFDNSEYVKIFKDYLERNGYSFELIRLYEASLFLSMLPLHMDYPKKVFGFMQNAGMILDELEEKI
;
A
#
# COMPACT_ATOMS: atom_id res chain seq x y z
N MET A 1 -34.26 -16.80 -14.32
CA MET A 1 -34.09 -15.53 -13.56
C MET A 1 -32.75 -15.60 -12.85
N ALA A 2 -31.94 -14.55 -12.86
CA ALA A 2 -30.69 -14.54 -12.11
C ALA A 2 -30.95 -14.52 -10.60
N ALA A 3 -30.05 -15.08 -9.78
CA ALA A 3 -30.14 -15.00 -8.34
C ALA A 3 -29.83 -13.57 -7.87
N VAL A 4 -30.44 -13.14 -6.76
CA VAL A 4 -30.05 -11.88 -6.08
C VAL A 4 -28.82 -12.16 -5.22
N CYS A 5 -27.75 -11.40 -5.41
CA CYS A 5 -26.54 -11.51 -4.62
C CYS A 5 -26.64 -10.59 -3.40
N ILE A 6 -26.33 -11.08 -2.22
CA ILE A 6 -26.07 -10.28 -1.04
C ILE A 6 -24.56 -10.35 -0.78
N TYR A 7 -23.90 -9.21 -0.89
CA TYR A 7 -22.50 -9.08 -0.51
C TYR A 7 -22.44 -8.58 0.94
N ASP A 8 -22.02 -9.48 1.81
CA ASP A 8 -22.02 -9.26 3.25
C ASP A 8 -20.65 -8.76 3.72
N ASN A 9 -20.59 -7.50 4.07
CA ASN A 9 -19.38 -6.82 4.49
C ASN A 9 -19.47 -6.21 5.91
N HIS A 10 -20.51 -6.52 6.68
CA HIS A 10 -20.70 -5.91 7.99
C HIS A 10 -19.79 -6.49 9.09
N ILE A 11 -19.16 -7.64 8.85
CA ILE A 11 -18.31 -8.33 9.82
C ILE A 11 -16.90 -7.77 9.80
N TYR A 12 -16.41 -7.42 11.00
CA TYR A 12 -15.03 -6.99 11.20
C TYR A 12 -14.09 -8.20 11.36
N PRO A 13 -12.86 -8.07 10.89
CA PRO A 13 -11.81 -9.07 11.14
C PRO A 13 -11.52 -9.27 12.63
N ASP A 14 -10.84 -10.36 12.95
CA ASP A 14 -10.33 -10.59 14.30
C ASP A 14 -9.26 -9.56 14.70
N VAL A 15 -8.86 -9.57 15.98
CA VAL A 15 -7.90 -8.63 16.55
C VAL A 15 -6.53 -8.70 15.86
N PHE A 16 -6.09 -9.87 15.39
CA PHE A 16 -4.79 -10.02 14.74
C PHE A 16 -4.77 -9.35 13.36
N ILE A 17 -5.85 -9.49 12.60
CA ILE A 17 -6.02 -8.82 11.30
C ILE A 17 -6.22 -7.32 11.52
N ARG A 18 -7.03 -6.90 12.50
CA ARG A 18 -7.25 -5.48 12.82
C ARG A 18 -5.97 -4.76 13.25
N ASN A 19 -5.02 -5.43 13.88
CA ASN A 19 -3.70 -4.86 14.16
C ASN A 19 -2.95 -4.43 12.89
N ILE A 20 -3.32 -4.97 11.72
CA ILE A 20 -2.70 -4.67 10.43
C ILE A 20 -3.52 -3.66 9.63
N VAL A 21 -4.86 -3.79 9.64
CA VAL A 21 -5.75 -2.99 8.77
C VAL A 21 -6.62 -1.99 9.54
N GLY A 22 -6.46 -1.89 10.85
CA GLY A 22 -7.28 -1.00 11.68
C GLY A 22 -8.72 -1.46 11.82
N GLU A 23 -9.60 -0.53 12.19
CA GLU A 23 -11.05 -0.78 12.34
C GLU A 23 -11.75 -0.74 10.97
N LYS A 24 -11.42 -1.72 10.11
CA LYS A 24 -12.00 -1.89 8.79
C LYS A 24 -12.69 -3.25 8.66
N THR A 25 -13.78 -3.28 7.89
CA THR A 25 -14.39 -4.53 7.44
C THR A 25 -13.51 -5.19 6.37
N PHE A 26 -13.78 -6.46 6.07
CA PHE A 26 -12.97 -7.16 5.04
C PHE A 26 -13.04 -6.48 3.66
N GLY A 27 -14.22 -5.97 3.27
CA GLY A 27 -14.41 -5.29 1.99
C GLY A 27 -13.64 -3.98 1.83
N GLU A 28 -13.35 -3.30 2.95
CA GLU A 28 -12.58 -2.04 2.97
C GLU A 28 -11.06 -2.25 2.90
N ILE A 29 -10.58 -3.49 3.04
CA ILE A 29 -9.14 -3.79 2.97
C ILE A 29 -8.64 -3.54 1.57
N ILE A 30 -7.58 -2.73 1.45
CA ILE A 30 -6.98 -2.34 0.18
C ILE A 30 -5.77 -3.22 -0.10
N LEU A 31 -5.78 -3.85 -1.25
CA LEU A 31 -4.66 -4.61 -1.77
C LEU A 31 -4.45 -4.30 -3.25
N LYS A 32 -3.20 -4.02 -3.64
CA LYS A 32 -2.86 -3.69 -5.04
C LYS A 32 -3.77 -2.59 -5.60
N ARG A 33 -3.98 -1.52 -4.85
CA ARG A 33 -4.73 -0.31 -5.23
C ARG A 33 -6.25 -0.48 -5.36
N VAL A 34 -6.79 -1.62 -4.98
CA VAL A 34 -8.21 -1.92 -5.12
C VAL A 34 -8.70 -2.50 -3.80
N SER A 35 -9.85 -2.07 -3.30
CA SER A 35 -10.47 -2.68 -2.14
C SER A 35 -10.95 -4.10 -2.47
N VAL A 36 -11.07 -4.93 -1.44
CA VAL A 36 -11.65 -6.28 -1.59
C VAL A 36 -13.07 -6.18 -2.17
N LYS A 37 -13.87 -5.22 -1.70
CA LYS A 37 -15.21 -4.95 -2.21
C LYS A 37 -15.20 -4.58 -3.70
N ASP A 38 -14.40 -3.59 -4.10
CA ASP A 38 -14.35 -3.17 -5.51
C ASP A 38 -13.87 -4.29 -6.44
N ARG A 39 -12.98 -5.14 -5.95
CA ARG A 39 -12.53 -6.32 -6.68
C ARG A 39 -13.67 -7.31 -6.89
N PHE A 40 -14.47 -7.56 -5.85
CA PHE A 40 -15.65 -8.41 -5.96
C PHE A 40 -16.70 -7.80 -6.90
N MET A 41 -17.00 -6.50 -6.78
CA MET A 41 -17.96 -5.78 -7.63
C MET A 41 -17.53 -5.83 -9.10
N SER A 42 -16.25 -5.59 -9.39
CA SER A 42 -15.69 -5.69 -10.74
C SER A 42 -15.83 -7.12 -11.31
N PHE A 43 -15.60 -8.14 -10.48
CA PHE A 43 -15.84 -9.52 -10.87
C PHE A 43 -17.33 -9.78 -11.14
N TYR A 44 -18.21 -9.35 -10.22
CA TYR A 44 -19.66 -9.52 -10.35
C TYR A 44 -20.20 -8.86 -11.63
N ASP A 45 -19.70 -7.67 -11.94
CA ASP A 45 -20.05 -6.96 -13.19
C ASP A 45 -19.63 -7.70 -14.46
N SER A 46 -18.64 -8.56 -14.37
CA SER A 46 -18.18 -9.41 -15.49
C SER A 46 -19.03 -10.66 -15.72
N LEU A 47 -20.00 -10.97 -14.82
CA LEU A 47 -20.85 -12.14 -14.96
C LEU A 47 -21.79 -12.01 -16.17
N PRO A 48 -21.94 -13.06 -16.99
CA PRO A 48 -22.81 -13.01 -18.18
C PRO A 48 -24.30 -12.91 -17.82
N GLU A 49 -24.71 -13.48 -16.68
CA GLU A 49 -26.07 -13.49 -16.18
C GLU A 49 -26.12 -12.96 -14.75
N LYS A 50 -25.80 -11.67 -14.58
CA LYS A 50 -25.85 -11.02 -13.27
C LYS A 50 -27.29 -10.65 -12.88
N GLY A 51 -27.63 -10.88 -11.62
CA GLY A 51 -28.86 -10.41 -10.98
C GLY A 51 -28.68 -9.05 -10.32
N THR A 52 -29.58 -8.72 -9.42
CA THR A 52 -29.40 -7.58 -8.52
C THR A 52 -28.37 -7.95 -7.46
N ILE A 53 -27.49 -7.01 -7.09
CA ILE A 53 -26.62 -7.12 -5.92
C ILE A 53 -27.14 -6.16 -4.85
N LEU A 54 -27.23 -6.65 -3.62
CA LEU A 54 -27.52 -5.88 -2.41
C LEU A 54 -26.29 -5.92 -1.52
N GLU A 55 -25.92 -4.77 -1.00
CA GLU A 55 -24.75 -4.59 -0.15
C GLU A 55 -25.18 -4.48 1.31
N PHE A 56 -24.44 -5.14 2.20
CA PHE A 56 -24.65 -5.07 3.65
C PHE A 56 -23.32 -4.72 4.31
N ASP A 57 -23.04 -3.43 4.45
CA ASP A 57 -21.74 -2.94 4.91
C ASP A 57 -21.67 -2.76 6.42
N HIS A 58 -22.83 -2.43 7.07
CA HIS A 58 -22.85 -2.14 8.49
C HIS A 58 -24.10 -2.69 9.18
N ASP A 59 -23.98 -3.11 10.42
CA ASP A 59 -25.08 -3.71 11.19
C ASP A 59 -26.33 -2.79 11.26
N TRP A 60 -26.17 -1.46 11.35
CA TRP A 60 -27.30 -0.53 11.35
C TRP A 60 -28.08 -0.49 10.03
N GLU A 61 -27.54 -1.01 8.94
CA GLU A 61 -28.21 -1.09 7.63
C GLU A 61 -29.13 -2.30 7.50
N PHE A 62 -29.10 -3.24 8.46
CA PHE A 62 -29.85 -4.49 8.38
C PHE A 62 -31.36 -4.27 8.18
N GLU A 63 -31.98 -3.27 8.83
CA GLU A 63 -33.38 -2.95 8.62
C GLU A 63 -33.67 -2.41 7.21
N GLY A 64 -32.72 -1.71 6.60
CA GLY A 64 -32.76 -1.29 5.20
C GLY A 64 -32.71 -2.48 4.26
N LEU A 65 -31.73 -3.36 4.44
CA LEU A 65 -31.59 -4.60 3.69
C LEU A 65 -32.83 -5.47 3.77
N LYS A 66 -33.45 -5.60 4.96
CA LYS A 66 -34.71 -6.33 5.12
C LYS A 66 -35.86 -5.76 4.28
N LYS A 67 -35.96 -4.42 4.15
CA LYS A 67 -36.97 -3.77 3.30
C LYS A 67 -36.73 -4.07 1.83
N GLU A 68 -35.48 -4.01 1.37
CA GLU A 68 -35.13 -4.32 0.00
C GLU A 68 -35.43 -5.78 -0.33
N ILE A 69 -35.05 -6.73 0.52
CA ILE A 69 -35.35 -8.16 0.33
C ILE A 69 -36.84 -8.42 0.32
N ARG A 70 -37.62 -7.77 1.20
CA ARG A 70 -39.11 -7.91 1.20
C ARG A 70 -39.75 -7.36 -0.08
N SER A 71 -39.09 -6.45 -0.80
CA SER A 71 -39.58 -5.93 -2.09
C SER A 71 -39.36 -6.89 -3.27
N LEU A 72 -38.51 -7.89 -3.09
CA LEU A 72 -38.27 -8.94 -4.10
C LEU A 72 -39.46 -9.92 -4.22
N ALA A 73 -39.50 -10.69 -5.29
CA ALA A 73 -40.46 -11.79 -5.43
C ALA A 73 -40.25 -12.80 -4.29
N LYS A 74 -41.37 -13.34 -3.75
CA LYS A 74 -41.33 -14.23 -2.58
C LYS A 74 -40.49 -15.50 -2.79
N ASP A 75 -40.41 -15.95 -4.02
CA ASP A 75 -39.65 -17.13 -4.45
C ASP A 75 -38.28 -16.81 -5.04
N SER A 76 -37.79 -15.59 -4.80
CA SER A 76 -36.46 -15.19 -5.25
C SER A 76 -35.39 -16.12 -4.68
N ARG A 77 -34.38 -16.37 -5.50
CA ARG A 77 -33.17 -17.08 -5.07
C ARG A 77 -32.15 -16.07 -4.63
N LEU A 78 -31.61 -16.22 -3.42
CA LEU A 78 -30.64 -15.32 -2.82
C LEU A 78 -29.33 -16.09 -2.62
N ILE A 79 -28.25 -15.55 -3.15
CA ILE A 79 -26.89 -16.02 -2.90
C ILE A 79 -26.21 -15.01 -1.95
N HIS A 80 -25.81 -15.48 -0.80
CA HIS A 80 -25.14 -14.68 0.22
C HIS A 80 -23.65 -15.03 0.23
N ILE A 81 -22.79 -14.04 0.05
CA ILE A 81 -21.33 -14.19 0.01
C ILE A 81 -20.71 -13.29 1.06
N PHE A 82 -19.84 -13.84 1.90
CA PHE A 82 -19.09 -13.08 2.88
C PHE A 82 -17.93 -12.32 2.25
N SER A 83 -17.71 -11.08 2.66
CA SER A 83 -16.63 -10.23 2.15
C SER A 83 -15.22 -10.73 2.47
N SER A 84 -15.09 -11.64 3.43
CA SER A 84 -13.81 -12.35 3.68
C SER A 84 -13.39 -13.28 2.54
N GLN A 85 -14.30 -13.58 1.60
CA GLN A 85 -14.03 -14.48 0.48
C GLN A 85 -13.54 -13.68 -0.74
N ILE A 86 -12.31 -13.92 -1.13
CA ILE A 86 -11.70 -13.26 -2.30
C ILE A 86 -11.83 -14.16 -3.52
N VAL A 87 -12.20 -13.58 -4.66
CA VAL A 87 -12.17 -14.26 -5.95
C VAL A 87 -10.78 -14.10 -6.55
N GLU A 88 -10.03 -15.19 -6.62
CA GLU A 88 -8.71 -15.21 -7.26
C GLU A 88 -8.85 -15.24 -8.80
N ASP A 89 -7.86 -14.68 -9.49
CA ASP A 89 -7.89 -14.58 -10.97
C ASP A 89 -8.01 -15.97 -11.64
N GLU A 90 -7.31 -16.97 -11.11
CA GLU A 90 -7.32 -18.34 -11.59
C GLU A 90 -8.63 -19.05 -11.27
N GLY A 91 -9.35 -18.61 -10.23
CA GLY A 91 -10.61 -19.21 -9.76
C GLY A 91 -11.88 -18.58 -10.33
N LYS A 92 -11.78 -17.50 -11.11
CA LYS A 92 -12.95 -16.75 -11.61
C LYS A 92 -14.00 -17.63 -12.31
N GLU A 93 -13.56 -18.60 -13.09
CA GLU A 93 -14.50 -19.51 -13.80
C GLU A 93 -15.28 -20.41 -12.83
N GLY A 94 -14.66 -20.91 -11.76
CA GLY A 94 -15.34 -21.68 -10.73
C GLY A 94 -16.43 -20.88 -10.03
N VAL A 95 -16.13 -19.62 -9.70
CA VAL A 95 -17.10 -18.73 -9.05
C VAL A 95 -18.22 -18.32 -10.02
N LYS A 96 -17.96 -18.12 -11.32
CA LYS A 96 -19.03 -17.92 -12.33
C LYS A 96 -19.98 -19.11 -12.38
N VAL A 97 -19.44 -20.33 -12.33
CA VAL A 97 -20.27 -21.57 -12.29
C VAL A 97 -21.13 -21.61 -11.03
N LEU A 98 -20.60 -21.16 -9.87
CA LEU A 98 -21.39 -21.05 -8.65
C LEU A 98 -22.62 -20.14 -8.85
N PHE A 99 -22.46 -18.93 -9.40
CA PHE A 99 -23.56 -18.00 -9.65
C PHE A 99 -24.59 -18.58 -10.64
N SER A 100 -24.12 -19.23 -11.68
CA SER A 100 -25.03 -19.91 -12.66
C SER A 100 -25.83 -21.04 -12.00
N LYS A 101 -25.22 -21.87 -11.15
CA LYS A 101 -25.89 -22.92 -10.38
C LYS A 101 -26.88 -22.33 -9.38
N ALA A 102 -26.49 -21.24 -8.67
CA ALA A 102 -27.39 -20.57 -7.73
C ALA A 102 -28.68 -20.09 -8.42
N ALA A 103 -28.58 -19.55 -9.63
CA ALA A 103 -29.74 -19.12 -10.41
C ALA A 103 -30.71 -20.22 -10.78
N LEU A 104 -30.26 -21.47 -10.86
CA LEU A 104 -31.05 -22.65 -11.23
C LEU A 104 -31.53 -23.46 -10.02
N SER A 105 -30.97 -23.24 -8.84
CA SER A 105 -31.20 -24.06 -7.66
C SER A 105 -32.58 -23.82 -7.06
N ASP A 106 -33.25 -24.92 -6.70
CA ASP A 106 -34.51 -24.93 -5.93
C ASP A 106 -34.31 -25.31 -4.44
N GLY A 107 -33.08 -25.70 -4.05
CA GLY A 107 -32.71 -26.06 -2.67
C GLY A 107 -31.93 -24.96 -1.96
N ASN A 108 -31.69 -25.18 -0.67
CA ASN A 108 -30.79 -24.38 0.14
C ASN A 108 -29.41 -25.04 0.17
N TYR A 109 -28.34 -24.26 0.01
CA TYR A 109 -26.97 -24.77 -0.06
C TYR A 109 -26.05 -23.97 0.81
N LEU A 110 -25.21 -24.67 1.56
CA LEU A 110 -24.04 -24.09 2.22
C LEU A 110 -22.88 -24.09 1.21
N ILE A 111 -22.30 -22.90 0.97
CA ILE A 111 -21.19 -22.75 0.04
C ILE A 111 -19.90 -22.91 0.84
N ARG A 112 -19.07 -23.86 0.43
CA ARG A 112 -17.71 -24.02 0.96
C ARG A 112 -16.68 -23.61 -0.08
N ASN A 113 -15.60 -23.00 0.38
CA ASN A 113 -14.43 -22.75 -0.47
C ASN A 113 -13.56 -24.00 -0.63
N ASP A 114 -12.43 -23.89 -1.34
CA ASP A 114 -11.51 -25.01 -1.59
C ASP A 114 -10.86 -25.57 -0.32
N GLU A 115 -10.79 -24.77 0.76
CA GLU A 115 -10.26 -25.17 2.06
C GLU A 115 -11.32 -25.82 2.97
N GLY A 116 -12.58 -25.84 2.52
CA GLY A 116 -13.71 -26.35 3.27
C GLY A 116 -14.37 -25.37 4.23
N ASN A 117 -13.90 -24.11 4.29
CA ASN A 117 -14.50 -23.05 5.10
C ASN A 117 -15.83 -22.56 4.50
N ILE A 118 -16.75 -22.08 5.35
CA ILE A 118 -18.01 -21.52 4.91
C ILE A 118 -17.76 -20.18 4.22
N ALA A 119 -18.09 -20.12 2.92
CA ALA A 119 -17.93 -18.93 2.09
C ALA A 119 -19.21 -18.12 1.92
N GLY A 120 -20.35 -18.75 2.23
CA GLY A 120 -21.67 -18.16 2.07
C GLY A 120 -22.74 -19.24 2.00
N PHE A 121 -23.92 -18.87 1.51
CA PHE A 121 -25.04 -19.82 1.35
C PHE A 121 -26.00 -19.36 0.26
N ILE A 122 -26.82 -20.28 -0.22
CA ILE A 122 -27.90 -20.04 -1.16
C ILE A 122 -29.22 -20.42 -0.47
N MET A 123 -30.23 -19.55 -0.55
CA MET A 123 -31.56 -19.80 -0.05
C MET A 123 -32.61 -19.41 -1.09
N LYS A 124 -33.69 -20.20 -1.15
CA LYS A 124 -34.89 -19.90 -1.92
C LYS A 124 -35.95 -19.33 -0.98
N GLY A 125 -36.48 -18.18 -1.33
CA GLY A 125 -37.56 -17.53 -0.56
C GLY A 125 -37.05 -16.41 0.36
N THR A 126 -37.62 -15.22 0.17
CA THR A 126 -37.23 -14.02 0.91
C THR A 126 -37.60 -14.12 2.40
N SER A 127 -38.73 -14.75 2.75
CA SER A 127 -39.15 -14.88 4.17
C SER A 127 -38.21 -15.78 4.95
N ASP A 128 -37.85 -16.91 4.36
CA ASP A 128 -36.98 -17.90 5.00
C ASP A 128 -35.57 -17.37 5.16
N TYR A 129 -35.08 -16.66 4.15
CA TYR A 129 -33.78 -15.95 4.22
C TYR A 129 -33.75 -14.94 5.36
N LEU A 130 -34.78 -14.10 5.47
CA LEU A 130 -34.82 -13.06 6.53
C LEU A 130 -34.91 -13.68 7.93
N GLU A 131 -35.70 -14.77 8.09
CA GLU A 131 -35.77 -15.47 9.37
C GLU A 131 -34.41 -16.10 9.75
N PHE A 132 -33.71 -16.66 8.75
CA PHE A 132 -32.38 -17.20 8.96
C PHE A 132 -31.35 -16.11 9.33
N MET A 133 -31.37 -14.98 8.63
CA MET A 133 -30.47 -13.87 8.90
C MET A 133 -30.64 -13.26 10.30
N GLU A 134 -31.85 -13.24 10.88
CA GLU A 134 -32.03 -12.79 12.28
C GLU A 134 -31.24 -13.65 13.29
N LEU A 135 -30.87 -14.87 12.94
CA LEU A 135 -30.10 -15.78 13.77
C LEU A 135 -28.61 -15.84 13.37
N ALA A 136 -28.33 -15.67 12.08
CA ALA A 136 -27.05 -16.01 11.47
C ALA A 136 -26.14 -14.80 11.21
N LYS A 137 -26.68 -13.58 11.11
CA LYS A 137 -25.91 -12.41 10.64
C LYS A 137 -24.61 -12.18 11.40
N ASP A 138 -24.59 -12.36 12.72
CA ASP A 138 -23.41 -12.17 13.55
C ASP A 138 -22.55 -13.44 13.72
N ARG A 139 -22.85 -14.50 12.98
CA ARG A 139 -22.24 -15.84 13.13
C ARG A 139 -21.92 -16.51 11.78
N PRO A 140 -21.17 -15.84 10.90
CA PRO A 140 -20.95 -16.31 9.53
C PRO A 140 -20.26 -17.69 9.44
N GLY A 141 -19.47 -18.07 10.43
CA GLY A 141 -18.74 -19.36 10.47
C GLY A 141 -19.33 -20.42 11.40
N ASP A 142 -20.56 -20.22 11.93
CA ASP A 142 -21.14 -21.15 12.92
C ASP A 142 -21.74 -22.41 12.26
N GLU A 143 -20.90 -23.44 12.09
CA GLU A 143 -21.29 -24.75 11.56
C GLU A 143 -22.51 -25.36 12.25
N GLU A 144 -22.64 -25.18 13.57
CA GLU A 144 -23.71 -25.77 14.36
C GLU A 144 -25.04 -25.09 14.06
N LEU A 145 -25.01 -23.75 13.81
CA LEU A 145 -26.19 -23.01 13.41
C LEU A 145 -26.76 -23.53 12.09
N TYR A 146 -25.93 -23.71 11.08
CA TYR A 146 -26.37 -24.25 9.77
C TYR A 146 -26.92 -25.67 9.86
N ARG A 147 -26.37 -26.53 10.73
CA ARG A 147 -26.87 -27.90 10.95
C ARG A 147 -28.21 -27.95 11.67
N ARG A 148 -28.45 -27.06 12.59
CA ARG A 148 -29.65 -27.09 13.47
C ARG A 148 -30.79 -26.27 12.93
N TYR A 149 -30.57 -25.46 11.90
CA TYR A 149 -31.64 -24.69 11.33
C TYR A 149 -32.67 -25.60 10.61
N ARG A 150 -33.94 -25.23 10.67
CA ARG A 150 -35.07 -26.07 10.15
C ARG A 150 -35.01 -26.40 8.66
N PHE A 151 -34.20 -25.66 7.88
CA PHE A 151 -33.93 -25.97 6.47
C PHE A 151 -32.68 -26.83 6.39
N GLU A 152 -32.80 -27.97 5.71
CA GLU A 152 -31.64 -28.78 5.38
C GLU A 152 -30.81 -28.03 4.33
N PHE A 153 -29.62 -27.65 4.70
CA PHE A 153 -28.63 -27.16 3.74
C PHE A 153 -27.89 -28.36 3.15
N SER A 154 -27.94 -28.47 1.82
CA SER A 154 -27.01 -29.34 1.09
C SER A 154 -25.67 -28.59 0.95
N GLU A 155 -24.54 -29.30 0.93
CA GLU A 155 -23.24 -28.68 0.76
C GLU A 155 -22.85 -28.55 -0.71
N MET A 156 -22.19 -27.44 -1.06
CA MET A 156 -21.68 -27.12 -2.38
C MET A 156 -20.29 -26.53 -2.27
N THR A 157 -19.31 -27.08 -2.98
CA THR A 157 -17.96 -26.47 -3.06
C THR A 157 -17.91 -25.52 -4.22
N ALA A 158 -17.40 -24.30 -3.93
CA ALA A 158 -17.11 -23.26 -4.90
C ALA A 158 -15.59 -23.12 -5.04
N THR A 159 -15.07 -23.57 -6.18
CA THR A 159 -13.63 -23.40 -6.47
C THR A 159 -13.31 -21.94 -6.80
N GLY A 160 -12.16 -21.47 -6.30
CA GLY A 160 -11.64 -20.13 -6.57
C GLY A 160 -12.08 -19.06 -5.59
N LEU A 161 -12.66 -19.43 -4.45
CA LEU A 161 -12.86 -18.57 -3.29
C LEU A 161 -11.75 -18.83 -2.27
N PHE A 162 -11.10 -17.75 -1.81
CA PHE A 162 -10.02 -17.77 -0.84
C PHE A 162 -10.42 -17.00 0.41
N ASP A 163 -10.31 -17.61 1.59
CA ASP A 163 -10.80 -17.03 2.83
C ASP A 163 -9.73 -16.26 3.58
N ILE A 164 -9.84 -14.94 3.60
CA ILE A 164 -8.95 -14.05 4.36
C ILE A 164 -9.40 -13.80 5.81
N SER A 165 -10.47 -14.44 6.29
CA SER A 165 -10.80 -14.41 7.72
C SER A 165 -9.83 -15.26 8.55
N VAL A 166 -9.18 -16.24 7.91
CA VAL A 166 -8.11 -17.03 8.49
C VAL A 166 -6.81 -16.22 8.48
N TYR A 167 -6.25 -15.92 9.65
CA TYR A 167 -5.08 -15.05 9.79
C TYR A 167 -3.87 -15.44 8.93
N SER A 168 -3.56 -16.74 8.82
CA SER A 168 -2.48 -17.21 7.93
C SER A 168 -2.73 -16.88 6.46
N ASN A 169 -3.98 -17.05 6.02
CA ASN A 169 -4.41 -16.75 4.65
C ASN A 169 -4.36 -15.24 4.39
N PHE A 170 -4.91 -14.45 5.31
CA PHE A 170 -4.86 -12.99 5.25
C PHE A 170 -3.42 -12.50 5.14
N ARG A 171 -2.53 -13.00 5.99
CA ARG A 171 -1.13 -12.63 5.99
C ARG A 171 -0.44 -12.99 4.67
N ASN A 172 -0.67 -14.18 4.14
CA ASN A 172 -0.13 -14.58 2.83
C ASN A 172 -0.68 -13.69 1.71
N TYR A 173 -1.95 -13.34 1.77
CA TYR A 173 -2.61 -12.48 0.81
C TYR A 173 -2.03 -11.06 0.83
N ILE A 174 -1.90 -10.44 2.00
CA ILE A 174 -1.45 -9.05 2.11
C ILE A 174 0.06 -8.88 1.89
N THR A 175 0.87 -9.88 2.24
CA THR A 175 2.33 -9.87 2.03
C THR A 175 2.75 -10.45 0.67
N GLY A 176 1.97 -11.32 0.08
CA GLY A 176 2.20 -11.88 -1.27
C GLY A 176 1.97 -10.87 -2.40
N GLY A 177 1.42 -9.73 -2.08
CA GLY A 177 1.14 -8.64 -3.00
C GLY A 177 2.21 -7.55 -3.06
N PHE A 178 3.46 -7.81 -2.65
CA PHE A 178 4.52 -6.83 -2.93
C PHE A 178 4.43 -6.42 -4.40
N ASP A 179 4.17 -5.13 -4.62
CA ASP A 179 4.31 -4.52 -5.93
C ASP A 179 5.77 -4.69 -6.35
N ALA A 180 6.09 -5.89 -6.83
CA ALA A 180 7.29 -6.09 -7.60
C ALA A 180 7.15 -5.11 -8.75
N ARG A 181 7.86 -3.96 -8.67
CA ARG A 181 8.00 -3.12 -9.84
C ARG A 181 8.31 -4.06 -10.98
N PHE A 182 7.76 -3.81 -12.15
CA PHE A 182 7.81 -4.60 -13.39
C PHE A 182 9.05 -5.48 -13.63
N PHE A 183 10.13 -5.27 -12.90
CA PHE A 183 11.43 -5.94 -13.04
C PHE A 183 11.89 -6.74 -11.81
N ASN A 184 11.11 -6.87 -10.75
CA ASN A 184 11.42 -7.73 -9.61
C ASN A 184 10.32 -8.77 -9.46
N SER A 185 10.68 -10.02 -9.29
CA SER A 185 9.76 -11.08 -8.85
C SER A 185 10.18 -11.58 -7.48
N PHE A 186 9.20 -11.95 -6.67
CA PHE A 186 9.42 -12.63 -5.41
C PHE A 186 8.96 -14.07 -5.55
N ALA A 187 9.79 -14.98 -5.12
CA ALA A 187 9.48 -16.40 -4.97
C ALA A 187 9.80 -16.79 -3.53
N GLY A 188 9.39 -17.96 -3.09
CA GLY A 188 9.74 -18.46 -1.78
C GLY A 188 8.64 -19.32 -1.18
N ASP A 189 8.82 -19.65 0.08
CA ASP A 189 7.91 -20.45 0.88
C ASP A 189 7.55 -19.71 2.19
N GLU A 190 7.03 -20.44 3.16
CA GLU A 190 6.65 -19.91 4.47
C GLU A 190 7.85 -19.33 5.27
N TYR A 191 9.08 -19.76 4.97
CA TYR A 191 10.28 -19.39 5.75
C TYR A 191 11.25 -18.48 4.99
N VAL A 192 11.21 -18.52 3.66
CA VAL A 192 12.19 -17.87 2.79
C VAL A 192 11.50 -16.98 1.77
N VAL A 193 12.05 -15.78 1.57
CA VAL A 193 11.73 -14.91 0.44
C VAL A 193 12.93 -14.86 -0.47
N LYS A 194 12.71 -15.14 -1.77
CA LYS A 194 13.73 -15.02 -2.81
C LYS A 194 13.38 -13.83 -3.71
N LYS A 195 14.26 -12.83 -3.74
CA LYS A 195 14.13 -11.66 -4.60
C LYS A 195 14.91 -11.90 -5.88
N ILE A 196 14.25 -11.74 -7.03
CA ILE A 196 14.80 -12.01 -8.36
C ILE A 196 14.60 -10.78 -9.24
N SER A 197 15.60 -10.41 -10.05
CA SER A 197 15.48 -9.31 -11.00
C SER A 197 16.42 -9.49 -12.20
N ASP A 198 16.04 -8.91 -13.34
CA ASP A 198 16.87 -8.73 -14.52
C ASP A 198 17.94 -7.64 -14.33
N LYS A 199 17.75 -6.75 -13.33
CA LYS A 199 18.74 -5.73 -12.94
C LYS A 199 19.80 -6.32 -12.03
N LYS A 200 20.66 -7.17 -12.58
CA LYS A 200 21.66 -7.97 -11.87
C LYS A 200 22.55 -7.14 -10.95
N GLU A 201 23.07 -6.00 -11.44
CA GLU A 201 23.92 -5.12 -10.62
C GLU A 201 23.21 -4.57 -9.39
N LYS A 202 21.91 -4.26 -9.51
CA LYS A 202 21.10 -3.81 -8.37
C LYS A 202 20.95 -4.90 -7.32
N ILE A 203 20.61 -6.12 -7.73
CA ILE A 203 20.48 -7.28 -6.82
C ILE A 203 21.81 -7.57 -6.13
N LYS A 204 22.91 -7.51 -6.86
CA LYS A 204 24.24 -7.68 -6.29
C LYS A 204 24.59 -6.60 -5.27
N ALA A 205 24.26 -5.33 -5.57
CA ALA A 205 24.50 -4.22 -4.66
C ALA A 205 23.68 -4.35 -3.37
N GLU A 206 22.40 -4.73 -3.46
CA GLU A 206 21.54 -4.98 -2.29
C GLU A 206 22.08 -6.13 -1.43
N TYR A 207 22.51 -7.23 -2.06
CA TYR A 207 23.13 -8.36 -1.36
C TYR A 207 24.44 -7.98 -0.66
N THR A 208 25.32 -7.27 -1.37
CA THR A 208 26.66 -6.91 -0.87
C THR A 208 26.58 -5.89 0.27
N PHE A 209 25.57 -5.01 0.24
CA PHE A 209 25.35 -3.94 1.22
C PHE A 209 25.45 -4.46 2.66
N TYR A 210 24.76 -5.55 2.99
CA TYR A 210 24.73 -6.09 4.35
C TYR A 210 26.13 -6.52 4.84
N GLY A 211 26.93 -7.13 3.97
CA GLY A 211 28.30 -7.54 4.28
C GLY A 211 29.26 -6.38 4.55
N LEU A 212 28.99 -5.22 3.94
CA LEU A 212 29.78 -3.99 4.07
C LEU A 212 29.38 -3.15 5.32
N LEU A 213 28.22 -3.42 5.92
CA LEU A 213 27.77 -2.68 7.10
C LEU A 213 28.66 -2.94 8.31
N PRO A 214 28.87 -1.92 9.17
CA PRO A 214 29.38 -2.11 10.52
C PRO A 214 28.51 -3.08 11.32
N ASP A 215 29.13 -3.84 12.23
CA ASP A 215 28.42 -4.89 12.97
C ASP A 215 27.27 -4.36 13.86
N ASP A 216 27.39 -3.15 14.38
CA ASP A 216 26.35 -2.47 15.17
C ASP A 216 25.15 -1.99 14.34
N MET A 217 25.30 -1.88 13.02
CA MET A 217 24.19 -1.54 12.12
C MET A 217 23.46 -2.78 11.55
N LYS A 218 24.13 -3.93 11.47
CA LYS A 218 23.56 -5.16 10.90
C LYS A 218 22.24 -5.63 11.54
N PRO A 219 22.03 -5.52 12.87
CA PRO A 219 20.78 -5.96 13.51
C PRO A 219 19.52 -5.24 13.02
N TRP A 220 19.65 -4.06 12.41
CA TRP A 220 18.53 -3.32 11.85
C TRP A 220 18.04 -3.88 10.52
N PHE A 221 18.85 -4.68 9.83
CA PHE A 221 18.58 -5.12 8.46
C PHE A 221 18.30 -6.61 8.39
N VAL A 222 17.41 -6.99 7.49
CA VAL A 222 17.22 -8.40 7.14
C VAL A 222 18.45 -8.90 6.41
N MET A 223 19.07 -9.97 6.94
CA MET A 223 20.27 -10.55 6.35
C MET A 223 19.97 -11.29 5.04
N PRO A 224 20.58 -10.90 3.91
CA PRO A 224 20.50 -11.66 2.66
C PRO A 224 21.50 -12.83 2.66
N TYR A 225 21.16 -13.93 1.98
CA TYR A 225 22.00 -15.11 1.77
C TYR A 225 21.69 -15.76 0.42
N ASP A 226 22.44 -16.78 0.03
CA ASP A 226 22.24 -17.53 -1.21
C ASP A 226 22.16 -16.64 -2.47
N TYR A 227 23.16 -15.75 -2.64
CA TYR A 227 23.25 -14.99 -3.87
C TYR A 227 23.59 -15.89 -5.06
N GLY A 228 22.90 -15.69 -6.16
CA GLY A 228 23.19 -16.34 -7.43
C GLY A 228 22.78 -15.48 -8.61
N GLU A 229 23.38 -15.79 -9.77
CA GLU A 229 23.00 -15.15 -11.04
C GLU A 229 23.09 -16.14 -12.20
N ASP A 230 22.23 -15.95 -13.19
CA ASP A 230 22.26 -16.64 -14.47
C ASP A 230 22.48 -15.62 -15.61
N GLU A 231 22.29 -16.05 -16.87
CA GLU A 231 22.45 -15.15 -18.02
C GLU A 231 21.50 -13.94 -17.98
N LYS A 232 20.29 -14.08 -17.46
CA LYS A 232 19.20 -13.09 -17.53
C LYS A 232 18.94 -12.39 -16.19
N THR A 233 19.04 -13.12 -15.08
CA THR A 233 18.61 -12.64 -13.77
C THR A 233 19.68 -12.84 -12.71
N ALA A 234 19.57 -12.09 -11.62
CA ALA A 234 20.26 -12.35 -10.37
C ALA A 234 19.23 -12.44 -9.24
N PHE A 235 19.60 -13.13 -8.17
CA PHE A 235 18.74 -13.30 -7.00
C PHE A 235 19.55 -13.39 -5.72
N TYR A 236 18.86 -13.15 -4.61
CA TYR A 236 19.28 -13.56 -3.26
C TYR A 236 18.08 -14.00 -2.46
N SER A 237 18.33 -14.78 -1.42
CA SER A 237 17.33 -15.23 -0.45
C SER A 237 17.45 -14.43 0.84
N MET A 238 16.36 -14.35 1.58
CA MET A 238 16.32 -13.79 2.94
C MET A 238 15.26 -14.52 3.77
N LYS A 239 15.40 -14.47 5.09
CA LYS A 239 14.39 -15.01 6.01
C LYS A 239 13.07 -14.25 5.80
N ARG A 240 11.97 -14.99 5.70
CA ARG A 240 10.63 -14.40 5.76
C ARG A 240 10.31 -14.03 7.21
N TYR A 241 10.26 -12.74 7.46
CA TYR A 241 9.66 -12.24 8.69
C TYR A 241 8.15 -12.14 8.48
N HIS A 242 7.40 -12.76 9.38
CA HIS A 242 5.94 -12.68 9.35
C HIS A 242 5.44 -11.34 9.93
N MET A 243 5.99 -10.27 9.42
CA MET A 243 5.73 -8.89 9.78
C MET A 243 5.17 -8.14 8.59
N THR A 244 4.33 -7.16 8.86
CA THR A 244 3.77 -6.30 7.82
C THR A 244 4.63 -5.04 7.69
N ASP A 245 4.79 -4.52 6.48
CA ASP A 245 5.41 -3.22 6.31
C ASP A 245 4.52 -2.09 6.87
N LEU A 246 5.17 -0.99 7.26
CA LEU A 246 4.47 0.14 7.85
C LEU A 246 3.55 0.85 6.86
N ALA A 247 3.82 0.77 5.55
CA ALA A 247 2.98 1.42 4.54
C ALA A 247 1.58 0.81 4.51
N VAL A 248 1.47 -0.53 4.56
CA VAL A 248 0.17 -1.22 4.65
C VAL A 248 -0.58 -0.77 5.89
N ARG A 249 0.04 -0.74 7.05
CA ARG A 249 -0.61 -0.32 8.29
C ARG A 249 -0.99 1.14 8.29
N PHE A 250 -0.15 2.01 7.74
CA PHE A 250 -0.38 3.45 7.65
C PHE A 250 -1.57 3.79 6.76
N VAL A 251 -1.64 3.21 5.56
CA VAL A 251 -2.74 3.50 4.61
C VAL A 251 -4.10 3.00 5.09
N HIS A 252 -4.12 2.00 5.98
CA HIS A 252 -5.34 1.51 6.60
C HIS A 252 -5.71 2.23 7.91
N GLY A 253 -4.88 3.19 8.37
CA GLY A 253 -5.10 3.88 9.64
C GLY A 253 -4.92 2.99 10.87
N ALA A 254 -4.12 1.92 10.75
CA ALA A 254 -3.90 0.93 11.82
C ALA A 254 -2.82 1.32 12.83
N ILE A 255 -2.19 2.47 12.66
CA ILE A 255 -1.13 2.97 13.55
C ILE A 255 -1.74 4.11 14.39
N ASP A 256 -1.95 3.89 15.68
CA ASP A 256 -2.37 4.97 16.57
C ASP A 256 -1.22 5.95 16.89
N LEU A 257 -1.54 7.13 17.41
CA LEU A 257 -0.54 8.18 17.65
C LEU A 257 0.53 7.77 18.67
N LYS A 258 0.18 6.95 19.66
CA LYS A 258 1.14 6.46 20.66
C LYS A 258 2.12 5.48 20.02
N GLU A 259 1.61 4.57 19.22
CA GLU A 259 2.44 3.64 18.46
C GLU A 259 3.33 4.39 17.46
N PHE A 260 2.79 5.42 16.80
CA PHE A 260 3.57 6.24 15.88
C PHE A 260 4.72 6.98 16.58
N ASP A 261 4.48 7.52 17.79
CA ASP A 261 5.53 8.13 18.60
C ASP A 261 6.64 7.11 18.94
N GLN A 262 6.27 5.89 19.36
CA GLN A 262 7.23 4.80 19.61
C GLN A 262 8.03 4.43 18.34
N LEU A 263 7.36 4.33 17.19
CA LEU A 263 8.02 4.08 15.91
C LEU A 263 9.02 5.18 15.57
N MET A 264 8.64 6.46 15.73
CA MET A 264 9.55 7.58 15.50
C MET A 264 10.74 7.54 16.45
N GLN A 265 10.54 7.17 17.71
CA GLN A 265 11.65 6.97 18.65
C GLN A 265 12.65 5.92 18.13
N MET A 266 12.16 4.77 17.68
CA MET A 266 13.02 3.69 17.15
C MET A 266 13.74 4.11 15.87
N VAL A 267 13.03 4.74 14.93
CA VAL A 267 13.59 5.19 13.65
C VAL A 267 14.65 6.28 13.88
N PHE A 268 14.38 7.27 14.74
CA PHE A 268 15.37 8.31 15.06
C PHE A 268 16.55 7.77 15.87
N TYR A 269 16.36 6.73 16.69
CA TYR A 269 17.46 6.02 17.31
C TYR A 269 18.36 5.38 16.26
N PHE A 270 17.80 4.67 15.27
CA PHE A 270 18.58 4.15 14.13
C PHE A 270 19.29 5.27 13.38
N LEU A 271 18.60 6.35 13.00
CA LEU A 271 19.17 7.48 12.26
C LEU A 271 20.35 8.13 13.01
N ASN A 272 20.29 8.20 14.33
CA ASN A 272 21.33 8.77 15.17
C ASN A 272 22.51 7.83 15.41
N SER A 273 22.28 6.51 15.40
CA SER A 273 23.31 5.48 15.59
C SER A 273 24.11 5.15 14.34
N ARG A 274 23.70 5.66 13.17
CA ARG A 274 24.43 5.44 11.91
C ARG A 274 25.88 5.90 12.00
N ALA A 275 26.81 5.13 11.43
CA ALA A 275 28.19 5.54 11.31
C ALA A 275 28.32 6.89 10.58
N LYS A 276 29.19 7.77 11.08
CA LYS A 276 29.37 9.14 10.60
C LYS A 276 30.85 9.36 10.26
N ARG A 277 31.12 10.13 9.21
CA ARG A 277 32.46 10.64 8.90
C ARG A 277 32.39 12.13 8.55
N GLU A 278 33.42 12.86 8.93
CA GLU A 278 33.60 14.23 8.46
C GLU A 278 34.07 14.26 7.02
N ILE A 279 33.56 15.20 6.25
CA ILE A 279 33.92 15.45 4.85
C ILE A 279 34.17 16.92 4.66
N SER A 280 34.83 17.34 3.56
CA SER A 280 35.00 18.73 3.24
C SER A 280 33.68 19.42 2.88
N GLU A 281 33.60 20.72 3.05
CA GLU A 281 32.44 21.53 2.63
C GLU A 281 32.15 21.35 1.14
N GLU A 282 33.19 21.37 0.30
CA GLU A 282 33.09 21.15 -1.13
C GLU A 282 32.50 19.75 -1.46
N GLU A 283 32.96 18.71 -0.75
CA GLU A 283 32.40 17.34 -0.93
C GLU A 283 30.94 17.27 -0.48
N TYR A 284 30.58 17.95 0.62
CA TYR A 284 29.23 18.00 1.12
C TYR A 284 28.29 18.69 0.10
N GLU A 285 28.64 19.89 -0.35
CA GLU A 285 27.87 20.66 -1.33
C GLU A 285 27.70 19.89 -2.65
N LYS A 286 28.76 19.26 -3.13
CA LYS A 286 28.70 18.43 -4.33
C LYS A 286 27.71 17.27 -4.17
N ARG A 287 27.77 16.53 -3.05
CA ARG A 287 26.85 15.43 -2.78
C ARG A 287 25.41 15.89 -2.67
N ALA A 288 25.16 17.00 -2.00
CA ALA A 288 23.82 17.57 -1.91
C ALA A 288 23.30 18.00 -3.29
N CYS A 289 24.14 18.66 -4.10
CA CYS A 289 23.78 19.02 -5.48
C CYS A 289 23.45 17.79 -6.33
N ASP A 290 24.32 16.77 -6.31
CA ASP A 290 24.12 15.52 -7.06
C ASP A 290 22.78 14.82 -6.67
N LEU A 291 22.44 14.82 -5.37
CA LEU A 291 21.23 14.11 -4.87
C LEU A 291 19.94 14.89 -5.09
N TYR A 292 19.95 16.20 -4.87
CA TYR A 292 18.74 17.00 -4.79
C TYR A 292 18.51 17.93 -5.98
N VAL A 293 19.55 18.25 -6.76
CA VAL A 293 19.45 19.11 -7.95
C VAL A 293 19.70 18.34 -9.23
N ASP A 294 20.89 17.79 -9.42
CA ASP A 294 21.28 17.17 -10.70
C ASP A 294 20.44 15.93 -11.02
N LYS A 295 20.13 15.16 -9.99
CA LYS A 295 19.21 14.01 -10.14
C LYS A 295 17.82 14.46 -10.61
N VAL A 296 17.27 15.55 -10.07
CA VAL A 296 15.96 16.09 -10.48
C VAL A 296 16.02 16.55 -11.93
N LEU A 297 17.05 17.32 -12.31
CA LEU A 297 17.24 17.80 -13.68
C LEU A 297 17.33 16.65 -14.68
N LYS A 298 18.19 15.67 -14.40
CA LYS A 298 18.35 14.47 -15.25
C LYS A 298 17.04 13.70 -15.42
N ARG A 299 16.31 13.50 -14.33
CA ARG A 299 15.02 12.79 -14.34
C ARG A 299 13.93 13.56 -15.06
N THR A 300 13.95 14.87 -15.00
CA THR A 300 13.03 15.72 -15.78
C THR A 300 13.28 15.59 -17.28
N GLU A 301 14.55 15.55 -17.71
CA GLU A 301 14.90 15.30 -19.10
C GLU A 301 14.41 13.92 -19.59
N GLU A 302 14.53 12.89 -18.75
CA GLU A 302 14.00 11.55 -19.03
C GLU A 302 12.47 11.58 -19.15
N LEU A 303 11.78 12.26 -18.23
CA LEU A 303 10.32 12.42 -18.23
C LEU A 303 9.82 13.07 -19.53
N LYS A 304 10.41 14.22 -19.90
CA LYS A 304 10.00 14.99 -21.08
C LYS A 304 10.16 14.22 -22.40
N LYS A 305 11.07 13.25 -22.44
CA LYS A 305 11.26 12.35 -23.62
C LYS A 305 10.22 11.23 -23.70
N HIS A 306 9.46 11.00 -22.62
CA HIS A 306 8.48 9.92 -22.60
C HIS A 306 7.23 10.26 -23.42
N LYS A 307 6.78 9.32 -24.28
CA LYS A 307 5.64 9.52 -25.19
C LYS A 307 4.32 9.95 -24.51
N ALA A 308 4.12 9.54 -23.26
CA ALA A 308 2.92 9.90 -22.50
C ALA A 308 3.05 11.28 -21.79
N TYR A 309 4.18 11.97 -21.87
CA TYR A 309 4.36 13.27 -21.19
C TYR A 309 3.43 14.35 -21.75
N GLU A 310 3.13 14.31 -23.05
CA GLU A 310 2.18 15.24 -23.67
C GLU A 310 0.77 15.16 -23.07
N MET A 311 0.35 13.97 -22.60
CA MET A 311 -0.92 13.83 -21.89
C MET A 311 -0.87 14.57 -20.55
N ILE A 312 0.23 14.47 -19.81
CA ILE A 312 0.43 15.18 -18.53
C ILE A 312 0.39 16.69 -18.75
N ARG A 313 1.06 17.21 -19.80
CA ARG A 313 1.00 18.63 -20.17
C ARG A 313 -0.43 19.12 -20.41
N ARG A 314 -1.23 18.35 -21.13
CA ARG A 314 -2.64 18.68 -21.37
C ARG A 314 -3.47 18.67 -20.10
N MET A 315 -3.23 17.71 -19.19
CA MET A 315 -3.92 17.66 -17.90
C MET A 315 -3.60 18.88 -17.02
N ALA A 316 -2.40 19.41 -17.10
CA ALA A 316 -1.98 20.60 -16.35
C ALA A 316 -2.59 21.91 -16.86
N GLN A 317 -3.15 21.94 -18.06
CA GLN A 317 -3.80 23.11 -18.71
C GLN A 317 -2.97 24.40 -18.66
N SER A 318 -1.65 24.31 -18.67
CA SER A 318 -0.74 25.45 -18.55
C SER A 318 -0.19 25.85 -19.92
N LEU A 319 -0.05 27.17 -20.14
CA LEU A 319 0.62 27.72 -21.32
C LEU A 319 2.13 27.47 -21.31
N VAL A 320 2.71 27.35 -20.12
CA VAL A 320 4.13 27.02 -19.90
C VAL A 320 4.22 25.55 -19.53
N ASP A 321 5.33 24.89 -19.85
CA ASP A 321 5.56 23.51 -19.48
C ASP A 321 5.49 23.36 -17.94
N PRO A 322 4.62 22.50 -17.38
CA PRO A 322 4.40 22.43 -15.94
C PRO A 322 5.66 21.99 -15.16
N MET A 323 6.53 21.19 -15.78
CA MET A 323 7.79 20.80 -15.15
C MET A 323 8.79 21.94 -15.10
N ASP A 324 8.83 22.82 -16.13
CA ASP A 324 9.70 23.98 -16.11
C ASP A 324 9.31 24.96 -15.00
N LEU A 325 8.02 25.16 -14.77
CA LEU A 325 7.53 25.98 -13.66
C LEU A 325 7.91 25.37 -12.29
N LEU A 326 7.69 24.07 -12.12
CA LEU A 326 8.04 23.39 -10.87
C LEU A 326 9.56 23.42 -10.61
N LEU A 327 10.37 23.20 -11.64
CA LEU A 327 11.83 23.25 -11.52
C LEU A 327 12.35 24.66 -11.19
N GLU A 328 11.79 25.70 -11.80
CA GLU A 328 12.18 27.08 -11.49
C GLU A 328 11.88 27.43 -10.04
N ARG A 329 10.69 27.10 -9.55
CA ARG A 329 10.27 27.29 -8.15
C ARG A 329 11.17 26.49 -7.20
N TYR A 330 11.36 25.20 -7.50
CA TYR A 330 12.21 24.31 -6.70
C TYR A 330 13.62 24.84 -6.56
N ARG A 331 14.27 25.30 -7.64
CA ARG A 331 15.64 25.84 -7.62
C ARG A 331 15.73 27.11 -6.79
N LYS A 332 14.79 28.04 -6.95
CA LYS A 332 14.74 29.28 -6.14
C LYS A 332 14.65 28.97 -4.64
N LEU A 333 13.79 28.01 -4.27
CA LEU A 333 13.66 27.58 -2.88
C LEU A 333 14.90 26.83 -2.39
N TYR A 334 15.50 25.98 -3.23
CA TYR A 334 16.75 25.28 -2.88
C TYR A 334 17.86 26.28 -2.56
N ASP A 335 18.12 27.23 -3.43
CA ASP A 335 19.16 28.25 -3.22
C ASP A 335 18.90 29.08 -1.94
N ARG A 336 17.64 29.43 -1.68
CA ARG A 336 17.26 30.24 -0.52
C ARG A 336 17.33 29.47 0.80
N ILE A 337 16.80 28.26 0.87
CA ILE A 337 16.72 27.44 2.10
C ILE A 337 18.10 26.87 2.44
N SER A 338 18.82 26.31 1.46
CA SER A 338 20.12 25.69 1.70
C SER A 338 21.18 26.70 2.15
N SER A 339 21.17 27.93 1.60
CA SER A 339 22.08 28.98 2.01
C SER A 339 21.81 29.53 3.42
N GLY A 340 20.58 29.40 3.92
CA GLY A 340 20.17 29.87 5.24
C GLY A 340 20.50 28.90 6.40
N ILE A 341 20.87 27.67 6.10
CA ILE A 341 21.08 26.62 7.10
C ILE A 341 22.55 26.23 7.16
N LYS A 342 23.16 26.43 8.34
CA LYS A 342 24.52 25.97 8.57
C LYS A 342 24.55 24.44 8.73
N MET A 343 24.95 23.77 7.68
CA MET A 343 25.01 22.31 7.63
C MET A 343 26.28 21.80 8.31
N LYS A 344 26.17 20.60 8.89
CA LYS A 344 27.35 19.87 9.35
C LYS A 344 27.95 19.12 8.16
N ASN A 345 29.23 19.32 7.90
CA ASN A 345 29.96 18.64 6.82
C ASN A 345 30.24 17.18 7.20
N ILE A 346 29.17 16.37 7.23
CA ILE A 346 29.24 14.95 7.55
C ILE A 346 28.56 14.11 6.48
N SER A 347 29.03 12.90 6.34
CA SER A 347 28.39 11.83 5.57
C SER A 347 28.05 10.70 6.53
N VAL A 348 27.00 9.94 6.23
CA VAL A 348 26.51 8.82 7.05
C VAL A 348 26.36 7.57 6.19
N ILE A 349 26.41 6.39 6.83
CA ILE A 349 25.96 5.18 6.18
C ILE A 349 24.43 5.20 6.17
N GLY A 350 23.85 5.29 4.98
CA GLY A 350 22.39 5.39 4.79
C GLY A 350 21.73 4.12 4.31
N HIS A 351 20.45 4.00 4.58
CA HIS A 351 19.58 3.01 3.96
C HIS A 351 19.37 3.32 2.46
N GLY A 352 19.21 4.62 2.15
CA GLY A 352 19.04 5.13 0.80
C GLY A 352 17.64 4.99 0.22
N ASP A 353 16.69 4.37 0.95
CA ASP A 353 15.26 4.30 0.62
C ASP A 353 14.41 4.05 1.87
N LEU A 354 14.59 4.85 2.92
CA LEU A 354 13.96 4.66 4.23
C LEU A 354 12.50 5.18 4.23
N CYS A 355 11.63 4.55 3.45
CA CYS A 355 10.19 4.79 3.43
C CYS A 355 9.43 3.67 4.16
N PHE A 356 8.16 3.86 4.46
CA PHE A 356 7.36 2.91 5.23
C PHE A 356 7.26 1.52 4.60
N SER A 357 7.22 1.42 3.28
CA SER A 357 7.20 0.13 2.58
C SER A 357 8.48 -0.71 2.75
N ASN A 358 9.56 -0.09 3.23
CA ASN A 358 10.84 -0.75 3.49
C ASN A 358 11.12 -0.95 4.99
N MET A 359 10.11 -0.77 5.83
CA MET A 359 10.14 -0.96 7.28
C MET A 359 9.15 -2.04 7.68
N LEU A 360 9.63 -3.22 8.03
CA LEU A 360 8.80 -4.29 8.60
C LEU A 360 8.67 -4.06 10.11
N PHE A 361 7.44 -4.10 10.63
CA PHE A 361 7.19 -3.88 12.05
C PHE A 361 6.21 -4.89 12.61
N ASP A 362 6.55 -5.45 13.77
CA ASP A 362 5.67 -6.26 14.61
C ASP A 362 5.32 -5.50 15.89
N LYS A 363 4.06 -5.13 16.02
CA LYS A 363 3.53 -4.39 17.18
C LYS A 363 3.67 -5.16 18.50
N ASN A 364 3.57 -6.49 18.47
CA ASN A 364 3.55 -7.30 19.68
C ASN A 364 4.96 -7.47 20.29
N THR A 365 5.97 -7.54 19.44
CA THR A 365 7.37 -7.72 19.86
C THR A 365 8.17 -6.41 19.80
N GLU A 366 7.55 -5.32 19.31
CA GLU A 366 8.21 -4.03 19.05
C GLU A 366 9.49 -4.18 18.19
N LEU A 367 9.47 -5.14 17.27
CA LEU A 367 10.60 -5.41 16.38
C LEU A 367 10.45 -4.62 15.07
N LEU A 368 11.45 -3.79 14.77
CA LEU A 368 11.58 -3.06 13.50
C LEU A 368 12.74 -3.65 12.70
N MET A 369 12.47 -4.05 11.44
CA MET A 369 13.48 -4.55 10.51
C MET A 369 13.43 -3.77 9.20
N LEU A 370 14.59 -3.43 8.66
CA LEU A 370 14.75 -2.69 7.41
C LEU A 370 15.05 -3.65 6.25
N ILE A 371 14.39 -3.40 5.13
CA ILE A 371 14.54 -4.19 3.89
C ILE A 371 14.78 -3.26 2.69
N ASP A 372 15.25 -3.82 1.59
CA ASP A 372 15.41 -3.11 0.32
C ASP A 372 16.28 -1.83 0.39
N PRO A 373 17.49 -1.88 1.01
CA PRO A 373 18.40 -0.75 0.97
C PRO A 373 18.75 -0.41 -0.50
N LYS A 374 19.19 0.81 -0.74
CA LYS A 374 19.67 1.24 -2.07
C LYS A 374 20.74 0.30 -2.64
N GLY A 375 21.52 -0.31 -1.73
CA GLY A 375 22.61 -1.21 -2.06
C GLY A 375 23.96 -0.49 -2.22
N ALA A 376 25.04 -1.28 -2.08
CA ALA A 376 26.42 -0.84 -2.27
C ALA A 376 27.28 -2.01 -2.77
N LEU A 377 28.20 -1.73 -3.69
CA LEU A 377 29.19 -2.71 -4.15
C LEU A 377 30.54 -2.56 -3.43
N ARG A 378 30.80 -1.39 -2.86
CA ARG A 378 32.01 -1.02 -2.14
C ARG A 378 31.64 -0.18 -0.92
N GLU A 379 32.54 -0.06 0.03
CA GLU A 379 32.35 0.69 1.26
C GLU A 379 32.03 2.18 0.99
N GLU A 380 32.66 2.78 -0.04
CA GLU A 380 32.40 4.17 -0.43
C GLU A 380 30.95 4.42 -0.86
N ASP A 381 30.30 3.42 -1.42
CA ASP A 381 28.92 3.49 -1.94
C ASP A 381 27.87 3.49 -0.80
N LEU A 382 28.28 3.16 0.43
CA LEU A 382 27.42 3.21 1.63
C LEU A 382 27.13 4.64 2.09
N TRP A 383 28.07 5.56 1.82
CA TRP A 383 28.05 6.91 2.38
C TRP A 383 27.17 7.87 1.61
N THR A 384 26.25 8.53 2.31
CA THR A 384 25.29 9.48 1.73
C THR A 384 25.11 10.71 2.60
N ASP A 385 24.32 11.67 2.13
CA ASP A 385 23.89 12.84 2.88
C ASP A 385 23.01 12.41 4.08
N PRO A 386 23.22 12.98 5.29
CA PRO A 386 22.49 12.62 6.50
C PRO A 386 20.97 12.85 6.42
N HIS A 387 20.52 13.80 5.58
CA HIS A 387 19.12 14.18 5.43
C HIS A 387 18.36 13.26 4.45
N TYR A 388 19.07 12.47 3.62
CA TYR A 388 18.43 11.72 2.54
C TYR A 388 17.42 10.68 3.05
N ASP A 389 17.80 9.88 4.06
CA ASP A 389 16.89 8.91 4.68
C ASP A 389 15.74 9.59 5.42
N ILE A 390 16.00 10.76 6.01
CA ILE A 390 14.98 11.56 6.70
C ILE A 390 13.97 12.13 5.68
N ALA A 391 14.45 12.61 4.52
CA ALA A 391 13.57 13.03 3.43
C ALA A 391 12.73 11.87 2.87
N LYS A 392 13.29 10.65 2.82
CA LYS A 392 12.55 9.44 2.46
C LYS A 392 11.49 9.08 3.50
N LEU A 393 11.76 9.25 4.78
CA LEU A 393 10.78 9.09 5.84
C LEU A 393 9.68 10.16 5.74
N SER A 394 10.05 11.43 5.51
CA SER A 394 9.10 12.53 5.24
C SER A 394 8.19 12.25 4.06
N HIS A 395 8.72 11.61 3.02
CA HIS A 395 7.98 11.19 1.83
C HIS A 395 6.77 10.29 2.18
N SER A 396 6.92 9.39 3.18
CA SER A 396 5.82 8.59 3.71
C SER A 396 4.92 9.39 4.67
N VAL A 397 5.49 10.08 5.66
CA VAL A 397 4.75 10.75 6.74
C VAL A 397 4.03 12.00 6.25
N CYS A 398 4.74 12.92 5.62
CA CYS A 398 4.23 14.23 5.18
C CYS A 398 3.71 14.18 3.75
N GLY A 399 4.45 13.54 2.86
CA GLY A 399 4.19 13.49 1.43
C GLY A 399 3.11 12.50 1.00
N ARG A 400 2.60 11.68 1.91
CA ARG A 400 1.53 10.72 1.63
C ARG A 400 1.87 9.75 0.48
N TYR A 401 3.16 9.46 0.27
CA TYR A 401 3.65 8.61 -0.82
C TYR A 401 2.97 7.23 -0.87
N ASP A 402 2.75 6.64 0.30
CA ASP A 402 2.17 5.31 0.42
C ASP A 402 0.69 5.30 0.03
N LEU A 403 -0.05 6.40 0.22
CA LEU A 403 -1.42 6.56 -0.25
C LEU A 403 -1.48 6.60 -1.78
N PHE A 404 -0.55 7.30 -2.43
CA PHE A 404 -0.43 7.28 -3.90
C PHE A 404 -0.14 5.88 -4.43
N ASN A 405 0.74 5.13 -3.77
CA ASN A 405 1.09 3.78 -4.19
C ASN A 405 -0.09 2.82 -4.07
N ASN A 406 -0.97 3.04 -3.11
CA ASN A 406 -2.16 2.24 -2.87
C ASN A 406 -3.42 2.78 -3.57
N GLY A 407 -3.30 3.82 -4.42
CA GLY A 407 -4.42 4.35 -5.20
C GLY A 407 -5.42 5.18 -4.40
N LEU A 408 -5.06 5.57 -3.16
CA LEU A 408 -5.89 6.33 -2.22
C LEU A 408 -5.81 7.84 -2.50
N TYR A 409 -6.04 8.21 -3.72
CA TYR A 409 -6.13 9.60 -4.16
C TYR A 409 -7.09 9.70 -5.33
N ARG A 410 -7.72 10.84 -5.47
CA ARG A 410 -8.57 11.16 -6.61
C ARG A 410 -8.26 12.56 -7.13
N PHE A 411 -8.71 12.83 -8.34
CA PHE A 411 -8.76 14.17 -8.89
C PHE A 411 -10.22 14.59 -9.01
N ASP A 412 -10.50 15.74 -8.46
CA ASP A 412 -11.73 16.48 -8.74
C ASP A 412 -11.43 17.66 -9.69
N LEU A 413 -12.42 18.37 -10.14
CA LEU A 413 -12.26 19.55 -10.98
C LEU A 413 -12.79 20.77 -10.23
N ASP A 414 -11.99 21.85 -10.23
CA ASP A 414 -12.43 23.15 -9.73
C ASP A 414 -13.39 23.83 -10.75
N ASP A 415 -13.89 25.04 -10.41
CA ASP A 415 -14.81 25.81 -11.24
C ASP A 415 -14.19 26.20 -12.62
N ASP A 416 -12.86 26.22 -12.73
CA ASP A 416 -12.10 26.47 -13.95
C ASP A 416 -11.76 25.17 -14.71
N LEU A 417 -12.32 24.02 -14.29
CA LEU A 417 -12.04 22.68 -14.81
C LEU A 417 -10.57 22.23 -14.65
N ARG A 418 -9.88 22.77 -13.65
CA ARG A 418 -8.51 22.35 -13.33
C ARG A 418 -8.55 21.15 -12.40
N PRO A 419 -7.69 20.13 -12.62
CA PRO A 419 -7.60 19.00 -11.71
C PRO A 419 -7.10 19.41 -10.32
N VAL A 420 -7.85 19.07 -9.29
CA VAL A 420 -7.50 19.23 -7.87
C VAL A 420 -7.24 17.86 -7.28
N LEU A 421 -6.07 17.71 -6.67
CA LEU A 421 -5.70 16.47 -6.00
C LEU A 421 -6.39 16.38 -4.64
N GLU A 422 -7.11 15.29 -4.41
CA GLU A 422 -7.74 14.98 -3.14
C GLU A 422 -7.22 13.68 -2.57
N ILE A 423 -6.93 13.69 -1.27
CA ILE A 423 -6.49 12.53 -0.48
C ILE A 423 -7.25 12.56 0.84
N GLU A 424 -8.17 11.62 1.03
CA GLU A 424 -9.03 11.51 2.20
C GLU A 424 -8.30 10.83 3.38
N PHE A 425 -7.15 11.35 3.76
CA PHE A 425 -6.38 10.84 4.89
C PHE A 425 -5.76 12.01 5.64
N ASP A 426 -6.22 12.22 6.86
CA ASP A 426 -5.64 13.24 7.75
C ASP A 426 -4.38 12.69 8.43
N ASN A 427 -3.23 13.21 8.02
CA ASN A 427 -1.93 12.89 8.60
C ASN A 427 -1.37 14.02 9.50
N SER A 428 -2.16 15.01 9.85
CA SER A 428 -1.72 16.23 10.57
C SER A 428 -1.02 15.91 11.89
N GLU A 429 -1.58 15.02 12.70
CA GLU A 429 -0.98 14.65 14.00
C GLU A 429 0.31 13.81 13.82
N TYR A 430 0.39 12.97 12.80
CA TYR A 430 1.63 12.26 12.48
C TYR A 430 2.74 13.22 12.05
N VAL A 431 2.40 14.23 11.22
CA VAL A 431 3.31 15.28 10.79
C VAL A 431 3.82 16.09 11.97
N LYS A 432 2.95 16.41 12.94
CA LYS A 432 3.32 17.13 14.16
C LYS A 432 4.34 16.34 14.99
N ILE A 433 4.07 15.05 15.25
CA ILE A 433 5.02 14.17 15.97
C ILE A 433 6.34 14.10 15.22
N PHE A 434 6.32 13.90 13.91
CA PHE A 434 7.53 13.84 13.09
C PHE A 434 8.34 15.14 13.15
N LYS A 435 7.67 16.29 13.09
CA LYS A 435 8.30 17.61 13.21
C LYS A 435 8.98 17.79 14.57
N ASP A 436 8.33 17.36 15.66
CA ASP A 436 8.93 17.40 17.01
C ASP A 436 10.22 16.56 17.08
N TYR A 437 10.25 15.39 16.43
CA TYR A 437 11.46 14.57 16.36
C TYR A 437 12.56 15.23 15.52
N LEU A 438 12.24 15.90 14.42
CA LEU A 438 13.20 16.67 13.64
C LEU A 438 13.85 17.77 14.48
N GLU A 439 13.03 18.58 15.14
CA GLU A 439 13.49 19.70 15.96
C GLU A 439 14.40 19.22 17.11
N ARG A 440 13.99 18.17 17.85
CA ARG A 440 14.81 17.57 18.93
C ARG A 440 16.15 17.03 18.45
N ASN A 441 16.26 16.63 17.18
CA ASN A 441 17.49 16.11 16.59
C ASN A 441 18.26 17.15 15.77
N GLY A 442 17.81 18.42 15.76
CA GLY A 442 18.48 19.53 15.12
C GLY A 442 18.37 19.56 13.60
N TYR A 443 17.30 18.98 13.03
CA TYR A 443 16.98 19.04 11.61
C TYR A 443 15.96 20.14 11.33
N SER A 444 16.12 20.89 10.23
CA SER A 444 15.11 21.84 9.75
C SER A 444 13.99 21.09 9.03
N PHE A 445 12.75 21.33 9.44
CA PHE A 445 11.58 20.79 8.79
C PHE A 445 11.47 21.30 7.34
N GLU A 446 11.71 22.58 7.10
CA GLU A 446 11.64 23.20 5.78
C GLU A 446 12.66 22.59 4.81
N LEU A 447 13.90 22.33 5.28
CA LEU A 447 14.92 21.67 4.47
C LEU A 447 14.52 20.22 4.13
N ILE A 448 14.00 19.48 5.09
CA ILE A 448 13.54 18.10 4.85
C ILE A 448 12.37 18.09 3.87
N ARG A 449 11.41 19.02 3.98
CA ARG A 449 10.31 19.16 3.01
C ARG A 449 10.81 19.51 1.61
N LEU A 450 11.78 20.39 1.50
CA LEU A 450 12.42 20.73 0.21
C LEU A 450 13.06 19.50 -0.43
N TYR A 451 13.81 18.72 0.34
CA TYR A 451 14.45 17.50 -0.14
C TYR A 451 13.41 16.44 -0.49
N GLU A 452 12.31 16.35 0.24
CA GLU A 452 11.17 15.52 -0.10
C GLU A 452 10.55 15.92 -1.46
N ALA A 453 10.39 17.21 -1.74
CA ALA A 453 9.92 17.67 -3.05
C ALA A 453 10.84 17.17 -4.18
N SER A 454 12.17 17.16 -3.98
CA SER A 454 13.12 16.60 -4.95
C SER A 454 12.91 15.12 -5.20
N LEU A 455 12.48 14.35 -4.19
CA LEU A 455 12.17 12.94 -4.33
C LEU A 455 10.96 12.73 -5.25
N PHE A 456 9.87 13.49 -5.03
CA PHE A 456 8.70 13.45 -5.93
C PHE A 456 9.07 13.81 -7.35
N LEU A 457 9.81 14.92 -7.57
CA LEU A 457 10.23 15.34 -8.90
C LEU A 457 11.15 14.32 -9.58
N SER A 458 12.08 13.72 -8.84
CA SER A 458 13.05 12.78 -9.43
C SER A 458 12.49 11.39 -9.73
N MET A 459 11.33 11.03 -9.19
CA MET A 459 10.73 9.72 -9.42
C MET A 459 9.72 9.66 -10.56
N LEU A 460 9.28 10.80 -11.09
CA LEU A 460 8.24 10.88 -12.11
C LEU A 460 8.46 9.95 -13.32
N PRO A 461 9.65 9.90 -13.96
CA PRO A 461 9.86 9.02 -15.12
C PRO A 461 9.80 7.53 -14.76
N LEU A 462 9.97 7.18 -13.49
CA LEU A 462 9.93 5.78 -13.04
C LEU A 462 8.50 5.22 -12.91
N HIS A 463 7.48 6.07 -13.00
CA HIS A 463 6.07 5.74 -12.83
C HIS A 463 5.22 6.08 -14.06
N MET A 464 5.85 6.28 -15.23
CA MET A 464 5.15 6.64 -16.46
C MET A 464 4.29 5.52 -17.07
N ASP A 465 4.37 4.32 -16.52
CA ASP A 465 3.38 3.25 -16.70
C ASP A 465 1.99 3.62 -16.16
N TYR A 466 1.91 4.59 -15.22
CA TYR A 466 0.67 5.09 -14.66
C TYR A 466 0.62 6.62 -14.62
N PRO A 467 0.30 7.29 -15.74
CA PRO A 467 0.38 8.75 -15.89
C PRO A 467 -0.46 9.54 -14.89
N LYS A 468 -1.64 9.02 -14.47
CA LYS A 468 -2.47 9.65 -13.43
C LYS A 468 -1.70 9.81 -12.11
N LYS A 469 -0.93 8.79 -11.71
CA LYS A 469 -0.10 8.82 -10.51
C LYS A 469 1.05 9.84 -10.64
N VAL A 470 1.68 9.90 -11.83
CA VAL A 470 2.74 10.88 -12.11
C VAL A 470 2.21 12.30 -11.98
N PHE A 471 1.02 12.56 -12.51
CA PHE A 471 0.37 13.87 -12.36
C PHE A 471 0.08 14.18 -10.88
N GLY A 472 -0.38 13.20 -10.09
CA GLY A 472 -0.56 13.34 -8.65
C GLY A 472 0.74 13.69 -7.92
N PHE A 473 1.84 13.05 -8.27
CA PHE A 473 3.16 13.38 -7.70
C PHE A 473 3.63 14.78 -8.07
N MET A 474 3.36 15.25 -9.30
CA MET A 474 3.66 16.61 -9.72
C MET A 474 2.85 17.64 -8.91
N GLN A 475 1.54 17.40 -8.73
CA GLN A 475 0.70 18.29 -7.92
C GLN A 475 1.15 18.29 -6.45
N ASN A 476 1.44 17.12 -5.89
CA ASN A 476 1.93 17.04 -4.51
C ASN A 476 3.28 17.75 -4.31
N ALA A 477 4.19 17.63 -5.27
CA ALA A 477 5.43 18.43 -5.26
C ALA A 477 5.13 19.95 -5.30
N GLY A 478 4.18 20.37 -6.13
CA GLY A 478 3.71 21.75 -6.18
C GLY A 478 3.18 22.26 -4.84
N MET A 479 2.33 21.46 -4.19
CA MET A 479 1.78 21.78 -2.84
C MET A 479 2.88 21.92 -1.78
N ILE A 480 3.93 21.08 -1.84
CA ILE A 480 5.10 21.22 -0.95
C ILE A 480 5.83 22.54 -1.21
N LEU A 481 6.00 22.93 -2.47
CA LEU A 481 6.63 24.20 -2.82
C LEU A 481 5.77 25.40 -2.38
N ASP A 482 4.43 25.32 -2.52
CA ASP A 482 3.49 26.33 -2.01
C ASP A 482 3.65 26.50 -0.49
N GLU A 483 3.64 25.39 0.26
CA GLU A 483 3.86 25.38 1.71
C GLU A 483 5.18 26.07 2.12
N LEU A 484 6.25 25.83 1.36
CA LEU A 484 7.56 26.43 1.63
C LEU A 484 7.63 27.92 1.26
N GLU A 485 6.99 28.33 0.17
CA GLU A 485 6.91 29.74 -0.26
C GLU A 485 6.13 30.60 0.73
N GLU A 486 5.07 30.07 1.36
CA GLU A 486 4.29 30.77 2.38
C GLU A 486 5.06 31.01 3.69
N LYS A 487 6.06 30.17 4.02
CA LYS A 487 6.81 30.23 5.27
C LYS A 487 8.09 31.06 5.19
N ILE A 488 8.51 31.42 4.00
CA ILE A 488 9.76 32.13 3.72
C ILE A 488 9.48 33.51 3.12
#